data_e7378352f313f12bea10182c54795b52
#
_entry.id   e7378352f313f12bea10182c54795b52
#
_cell.length_a   1.000
_cell.length_b   1.000
_cell.length_c   1.000
_cell.angle_alpha   90.00
_cell.angle_beta   90.00
_cell.angle_gamma   90.00
#
_symmetry.space_group_name_H-M   'P 1'
#
loop_
_entity.id
_entity.type
_entity.pdbx_description
1 polymer ?
#
loop_
_entity_poly.entity_id
_entity_poly.type
_entity_poly.pdbx_seq_one_letter_code
_entity_poly.pdbx_strand_id
1 'polypeptide(L)'
;MIRVENVSKSFGSKKALNHISFEIQEGEIFGFLGPSGSGKTTMINVLTGQLAADQGETVLLGKSSRNLTSNDLEQIGIVSDGSGFYEKMSLYKNLLIYAKLYGLKSDRVDTVLDQVGLSDAKNLIAEKLSTGMKQRMFLARPFLMLLRFSF
;
A
#
# COMPACT_ATOMS: atom_id res chain seq x y z
N MET A 1 -10.39 -0.11 -11.53
CA MET A 1 -11.43 -1.10 -11.17
C MET A 1 -10.77 -2.31 -10.52
N ILE A 2 -11.36 -2.81 -9.41
CA ILE A 2 -10.97 -4.07 -8.73
C ILE A 2 -12.18 -5.00 -8.77
N ARG A 3 -11.97 -6.28 -9.09
CA ARG A 3 -13.03 -7.29 -9.09
C ARG A 3 -12.58 -8.55 -8.35
N VAL A 4 -13.42 -9.04 -7.49
CA VAL A 4 -13.21 -10.26 -6.68
C VAL A 4 -14.41 -11.17 -6.88
N GLU A 5 -14.18 -12.40 -7.31
CA GLU A 5 -15.24 -13.35 -7.64
C GLU A 5 -15.02 -14.69 -6.92
N ASN A 6 -15.93 -15.03 -5.99
CA ASN A 6 -15.97 -16.29 -5.25
C ASN A 6 -14.63 -16.69 -4.61
N VAL A 7 -13.89 -15.73 -4.11
CA VAL A 7 -12.54 -15.97 -3.55
C VAL A 7 -12.63 -16.67 -2.22
N SER A 8 -11.94 -17.82 -2.15
CA SER A 8 -11.73 -18.57 -0.90
C SER A 8 -10.24 -18.77 -0.65
N LYS A 9 -9.86 -18.72 0.63
CA LYS A 9 -8.49 -19.00 1.11
C LYS A 9 -8.49 -19.63 2.48
N SER A 10 -7.77 -20.73 2.62
CA SER A 10 -7.59 -21.44 3.89
C SER A 10 -6.13 -21.57 4.27
N PHE A 11 -5.86 -21.63 5.57
CA PHE A 11 -4.55 -21.93 6.15
C PHE A 11 -4.72 -23.12 7.10
N GLY A 12 -4.36 -24.30 6.64
CA GLY A 12 -4.70 -25.55 7.34
C GLY A 12 -6.22 -25.70 7.48
N SER A 13 -6.72 -25.88 8.69
CA SER A 13 -8.16 -25.98 8.98
C SER A 13 -8.86 -24.62 9.07
N LYS A 14 -8.14 -23.51 9.13
CA LYS A 14 -8.72 -22.17 9.29
C LYS A 14 -9.04 -21.55 7.92
N LYS A 15 -10.34 -21.33 7.66
CA LYS A 15 -10.81 -20.61 6.48
C LYS A 15 -10.69 -19.09 6.75
N ALA A 16 -9.79 -18.43 6.02
CA ALA A 16 -9.55 -16.99 6.14
C ALA A 16 -10.46 -16.17 5.22
N LEU A 17 -10.75 -16.67 4.02
CA LEU A 17 -11.72 -16.12 3.08
C LEU A 17 -12.66 -17.22 2.67
N ASN A 18 -13.97 -16.91 2.56
CA ASN A 18 -14.99 -17.88 2.24
C ASN A 18 -15.97 -17.33 1.21
N HIS A 19 -15.78 -17.66 -0.08
CA HIS A 19 -16.62 -17.24 -1.22
C HIS A 19 -16.89 -15.73 -1.25
N ILE A 20 -15.85 -14.93 -1.07
CA ILE A 20 -15.94 -13.47 -1.06
C ILE A 20 -16.07 -12.96 -2.50
N SER A 21 -17.06 -12.09 -2.74
CA SER A 21 -17.24 -11.41 -4.03
C SER A 21 -17.57 -9.95 -3.80
N PHE A 22 -16.91 -9.04 -4.52
CA PHE A 22 -17.20 -7.62 -4.56
C PHE A 22 -16.52 -6.97 -5.76
N GLU A 23 -16.94 -5.76 -6.09
CA GLU A 23 -16.34 -4.93 -7.12
C GLU A 23 -16.12 -3.51 -6.59
N ILE A 24 -15.02 -2.88 -7.00
CA ILE A 24 -14.69 -1.50 -6.65
C ILE A 24 -14.41 -0.76 -7.96
N GLN A 25 -15.17 0.31 -8.19
CA GLN A 25 -15.03 1.13 -9.38
C GLN A 25 -13.85 2.11 -9.26
N GLU A 26 -13.44 2.65 -10.38
CA GLU A 26 -12.42 3.70 -10.40
C GLU A 26 -12.92 4.96 -9.68
N GLY A 27 -12.07 5.56 -8.85
CA GLY A 27 -12.43 6.73 -8.03
C GLY A 27 -13.24 6.42 -6.78
N GLU A 28 -13.59 5.16 -6.52
CA GLU A 28 -14.36 4.76 -5.35
C GLU A 28 -13.47 4.60 -4.10
N ILE A 29 -14.00 5.02 -2.95
CA ILE A 29 -13.40 4.72 -1.64
C ILE A 29 -14.16 3.54 -1.03
N PHE A 30 -13.49 2.41 -0.93
CA PHE A 30 -14.07 1.18 -0.40
C PHE A 30 -13.48 0.83 0.97
N GLY A 31 -14.33 0.48 1.93
CA GLY A 31 -13.93 0.15 3.30
C GLY A 31 -14.07 -1.34 3.62
N PHE A 32 -12.96 -1.99 4.00
CA PHE A 32 -12.97 -3.31 4.61
C PHE A 32 -13.10 -3.19 6.12
N LEU A 33 -14.27 -3.52 6.66
CA LEU A 33 -14.53 -3.49 8.10
C LEU A 33 -14.59 -4.91 8.67
N GLY A 34 -14.08 -5.07 9.87
CA GLY A 34 -14.13 -6.35 10.57
C GLY A 34 -13.07 -6.45 11.69
N PRO A 35 -13.24 -7.40 12.64
CA PRO A 35 -12.31 -7.61 13.74
C PRO A 35 -10.92 -8.07 13.25
N SER A 36 -9.96 -8.08 14.16
CA SER A 36 -8.66 -8.68 13.86
C SER A 36 -8.82 -10.16 13.49
N GLY A 37 -8.11 -10.60 12.46
CA GLY A 37 -8.18 -11.97 11.95
C GLY A 37 -9.39 -12.29 11.05
N SER A 38 -10.20 -11.29 10.65
CA SER A 38 -11.34 -11.50 9.72
C SER A 38 -10.95 -11.65 8.24
N GLY A 39 -9.66 -11.71 7.91
CA GLY A 39 -9.19 -11.95 6.54
C GLY A 39 -8.86 -10.70 5.73
N LYS A 40 -8.95 -9.49 6.29
CA LYS A 40 -8.66 -8.23 5.56
C LYS A 40 -7.28 -8.23 4.91
N THR A 41 -6.24 -8.51 5.67
CA THR A 41 -4.86 -8.59 5.15
C THR A 41 -4.70 -9.73 4.16
N THR A 42 -5.37 -10.88 4.38
CA THR A 42 -5.38 -12.00 3.44
C THR A 42 -5.96 -11.58 2.10
N MET A 43 -7.07 -10.83 2.10
CA MET A 43 -7.68 -10.33 0.86
C MET A 43 -6.76 -9.35 0.13
N ILE A 44 -6.10 -8.42 0.84
CA ILE A 44 -5.13 -7.51 0.23
C ILE A 44 -3.97 -8.29 -0.42
N ASN A 45 -3.44 -9.29 0.27
CA ASN A 45 -2.36 -10.13 -0.26
C ASN A 45 -2.80 -10.94 -1.49
N VAL A 46 -4.06 -11.40 -1.54
CA VAL A 46 -4.61 -12.08 -2.72
C VAL A 46 -4.79 -11.10 -3.87
N LEU A 47 -5.34 -9.91 -3.62
CA LEU A 47 -5.51 -8.86 -4.62
C LEU A 47 -4.19 -8.42 -5.25
N THR A 48 -3.14 -8.33 -4.45
CA THR A 48 -1.80 -7.88 -4.91
C THR A 48 -0.93 -9.01 -5.45
N GLY A 49 -1.48 -10.23 -5.57
CA GLY A 49 -0.75 -11.39 -6.09
C GLY A 49 0.33 -11.95 -5.16
N GLN A 50 0.45 -11.43 -3.93
CA GLN A 50 1.41 -11.95 -2.93
C GLN A 50 0.97 -13.30 -2.36
N LEU A 51 -0.32 -13.62 -2.49
CA LEU A 51 -0.91 -14.88 -2.03
C LEU A 51 -1.88 -15.41 -3.08
N ALA A 52 -1.75 -16.67 -3.45
CA ALA A 52 -2.72 -17.31 -4.35
C ALA A 52 -4.01 -17.67 -3.60
N ALA A 53 -5.16 -17.34 -4.16
CA ALA A 53 -6.44 -17.87 -3.71
C ALA A 53 -6.53 -19.39 -3.99
N ASP A 54 -7.23 -20.10 -3.10
CA ASP A 54 -7.50 -21.54 -3.31
C ASP A 54 -8.63 -21.73 -4.33
N GLN A 55 -9.60 -20.81 -4.35
CA GLN A 55 -10.71 -20.79 -5.30
C GLN A 55 -11.05 -19.33 -5.67
N GLY A 56 -11.70 -19.16 -6.81
CA GLY A 56 -12.14 -17.87 -7.31
C GLY A 56 -11.03 -17.09 -8.02
N GLU A 57 -11.37 -15.88 -8.41
CA GLU A 57 -10.47 -15.01 -9.17
C GLU A 57 -10.49 -13.57 -8.64
N THR A 58 -9.37 -12.90 -8.79
CA THR A 58 -9.22 -11.47 -8.50
C THR A 58 -8.62 -10.75 -9.70
N VAL A 59 -9.19 -9.60 -10.03
CA VAL A 59 -8.70 -8.72 -11.10
C VAL A 59 -8.32 -7.37 -10.50
N LEU A 60 -7.11 -6.92 -10.80
CA LEU A 60 -6.55 -5.64 -10.39
C LEU A 60 -5.85 -5.00 -11.59
N LEU A 61 -6.06 -3.71 -11.84
CA LEU A 61 -5.52 -3.01 -13.02
C LEU A 61 -5.88 -3.70 -14.36
N GLY A 62 -7.06 -4.33 -14.45
CA GLY A 62 -7.52 -5.04 -15.63
C GLY A 62 -6.84 -6.40 -15.88
N LYS A 63 -6.02 -6.89 -14.95
CA LYS A 63 -5.31 -8.17 -15.03
C LYS A 63 -5.69 -9.09 -13.89
N SER A 64 -5.65 -10.41 -14.12
CA SER A 64 -5.72 -11.37 -13.02
C SER A 64 -4.57 -11.10 -12.04
N SER A 65 -4.88 -11.07 -10.74
CA SER A 65 -3.86 -10.82 -9.70
C SER A 65 -2.72 -11.85 -9.71
N ARG A 66 -2.94 -13.04 -10.27
CA ARG A 66 -1.90 -14.06 -10.45
C ARG A 66 -0.86 -13.68 -11.51
N ASN A 67 -1.21 -12.76 -12.41
CA ASN A 67 -0.40 -12.36 -13.56
C ASN A 67 0.17 -10.94 -13.42
N LEU A 68 0.09 -10.35 -12.22
CA LEU A 68 0.67 -9.03 -11.95
C LEU A 68 2.20 -9.10 -12.05
N THR A 69 2.74 -8.17 -12.81
CA THR A 69 4.21 -7.98 -12.94
C THR A 69 4.70 -6.92 -11.96
N SER A 70 6.03 -6.81 -11.80
CA SER A 70 6.63 -5.73 -11.01
C SER A 70 6.19 -4.34 -11.48
N ASN A 71 6.07 -4.13 -12.80
CA ASN A 71 5.60 -2.86 -13.36
C ASN A 71 4.13 -2.57 -13.02
N ASP A 72 3.28 -3.58 -12.88
CA ASP A 72 1.90 -3.41 -12.43
C ASP A 72 1.88 -3.03 -10.94
N LEU A 73 2.70 -3.68 -10.13
CA LEU A 73 2.79 -3.40 -8.68
C LEU A 73 3.37 -2.01 -8.38
N GLU A 74 4.19 -1.45 -9.25
CA GLU A 74 4.66 -0.06 -9.14
C GLU A 74 3.53 0.97 -9.22
N GLN A 75 2.38 0.62 -9.79
CA GLN A 75 1.19 1.47 -9.87
C GLN A 75 0.30 1.38 -8.63
N ILE A 76 0.65 0.54 -7.67
CA ILE A 76 -0.15 0.27 -6.47
C ILE A 76 0.61 0.79 -5.24
N GLY A 77 -0.02 1.68 -4.49
CA GLY A 77 0.48 2.11 -3.18
C GLY A 77 -0.15 1.29 -2.07
N ILE A 78 0.66 0.59 -1.28
CA ILE A 78 0.19 -0.16 -0.10
C ILE A 78 0.73 0.53 1.16
N VAL A 79 -0.19 0.84 2.08
CA VAL A 79 0.14 1.30 3.43
C VAL A 79 -0.14 0.16 4.40
N SER A 80 0.89 -0.36 5.04
CA SER A 80 0.76 -1.40 6.06
C SER A 80 0.96 -0.84 7.47
N ASP A 81 0.35 -1.48 8.46
CA ASP A 81 0.51 -1.14 9.86
C ASP A 81 1.95 -1.39 10.31
N GLY A 82 2.61 -0.33 10.70
CA GLY A 82 3.87 -0.35 11.44
C GLY A 82 5.10 -0.77 10.65
N SER A 83 6.16 -0.10 10.95
CA SER A 83 7.55 -0.33 10.57
C SER A 83 7.91 -0.14 9.09
N GLY A 84 8.98 0.46 8.88
CA GLY A 84 9.56 0.78 7.58
C GLY A 84 10.29 2.11 7.65
N PHE A 85 10.39 2.67 8.85
CA PHE A 85 11.21 3.87 9.06
C PHE A 85 12.50 3.50 9.77
N TYR A 86 13.57 4.09 9.31
CA TYR A 86 14.82 4.16 10.03
C TYR A 86 14.67 5.24 11.11
N GLU A 87 14.38 4.82 12.33
CA GLU A 87 14.02 5.70 13.45
C GLU A 87 15.05 6.81 13.73
N LYS A 88 16.33 6.51 13.55
CA LYS A 88 17.45 7.44 13.75
C LYS A 88 17.72 8.38 12.55
N MET A 89 16.93 8.28 11.49
CA MET A 89 17.05 9.12 10.31
C MET A 89 15.94 10.16 10.26
N SER A 90 16.19 11.30 9.60
CA SER A 90 15.16 12.31 9.38
C SER A 90 14.09 11.80 8.42
N LEU A 91 12.91 12.44 8.47
CA LEU A 91 11.82 12.20 7.52
C LEU A 91 12.31 12.23 6.07
N TYR A 92 13.02 13.31 5.72
CA TYR A 92 13.57 13.49 4.38
C TYR A 92 14.48 12.33 3.96
N LYS A 93 15.42 11.94 4.82
CA LYS A 93 16.36 10.85 4.53
C LYS A 93 15.64 9.51 4.39
N ASN A 94 14.63 9.25 5.21
CA ASN A 94 13.80 8.05 5.09
C ASN A 94 13.15 7.95 3.71
N LEU A 95 12.50 9.02 3.23
CA LEU A 95 11.86 9.03 1.91
C LEU A 95 12.88 9.04 0.77
N LEU A 96 14.03 9.70 0.95
CA LEU A 96 15.08 9.76 -0.05
C LEU A 96 15.65 8.36 -0.39
N ILE A 97 15.72 7.45 0.59
CA ILE A 97 16.13 6.05 0.34
C ILE A 97 15.20 5.41 -0.67
N TYR A 98 13.87 5.54 -0.48
CA TYR A 98 12.88 5.00 -1.41
C TYR A 98 12.92 5.72 -2.75
N ALA A 99 13.02 7.04 -2.76
CA ALA A 99 13.15 7.79 -4.01
C ALA A 99 14.34 7.29 -4.83
N LYS A 100 15.50 7.09 -4.22
CA LYS A 100 16.69 6.53 -4.89
C LYS A 100 16.48 5.09 -5.37
N LEU A 101 15.87 4.24 -4.56
CA LEU A 101 15.57 2.84 -4.91
C LEU A 101 14.71 2.76 -6.18
N TYR A 102 13.77 3.68 -6.33
CA TYR A 102 12.86 3.75 -7.46
C TYR A 102 13.34 4.66 -8.60
N GLY A 103 14.57 5.17 -8.54
CA GLY A 103 15.15 6.02 -9.58
C GLY A 103 14.48 7.40 -9.68
N LEU A 104 13.86 7.88 -8.60
CA LEU A 104 13.19 9.17 -8.57
C LEU A 104 14.18 10.29 -8.17
N LYS A 105 13.91 11.52 -8.64
CA LYS A 105 14.68 12.70 -8.24
C LYS A 105 14.39 13.09 -6.79
N SER A 106 15.34 13.77 -6.15
CA SER A 106 15.22 14.19 -4.75
C SER A 106 14.13 15.24 -4.49
N ASP A 107 13.83 16.10 -5.48
CA ASP A 107 12.76 17.09 -5.40
C ASP A 107 11.38 16.47 -5.18
N ARG A 108 11.22 15.22 -5.63
CA ARG A 108 10.01 14.44 -5.39
C ARG A 108 9.72 14.24 -3.90
N VAL A 109 10.77 14.09 -3.10
CA VAL A 109 10.63 13.95 -1.63
C VAL A 109 10.03 15.20 -1.02
N ASP A 110 10.48 16.39 -1.45
CA ASP A 110 9.93 17.65 -0.96
C ASP A 110 8.47 17.82 -1.38
N THR A 111 8.12 17.49 -2.63
CA THR A 111 6.73 17.50 -3.13
C THR A 111 5.82 16.59 -2.30
N VAL A 112 6.25 15.37 -2.02
CA VAL A 112 5.44 14.42 -1.23
C VAL A 112 5.32 14.85 0.22
N LEU A 113 6.38 15.37 0.83
CA LEU A 113 6.32 15.92 2.20
C LEU A 113 5.34 17.08 2.30
N ASP A 114 5.26 17.92 1.27
CA ASP A 114 4.28 19.00 1.19
C ASP A 114 2.85 18.47 1.12
N GLN A 115 2.59 17.51 0.25
CA GLN A 115 1.27 16.89 0.09
C GLN A 115 0.73 16.24 1.37
N VAL A 116 1.61 15.65 2.20
CA VAL A 116 1.21 15.06 3.48
C VAL A 116 1.31 16.03 4.65
N GLY A 117 1.64 17.31 4.40
CA GLY A 117 1.75 18.38 5.41
C GLY A 117 2.87 18.12 6.42
N LEU A 118 4.03 17.68 5.94
CA LEU A 118 5.22 17.39 6.76
C LEU A 118 6.48 18.15 6.32
N SER A 119 6.34 19.19 5.48
CA SER A 119 7.46 19.99 4.98
C SER A 119 8.30 20.59 6.10
N ASP A 120 7.66 21.20 7.11
CA ASP A 120 8.34 21.83 8.25
C ASP A 120 9.07 20.81 9.14
N ALA A 121 8.62 19.56 9.11
CA ALA A 121 9.20 18.48 9.90
C ALA A 121 10.24 17.65 9.14
N LYS A 122 10.59 18.01 7.91
CA LYS A 122 11.45 17.19 7.04
C LYS A 122 12.78 16.78 7.63
N ASN A 123 13.34 17.63 8.49
CA ASN A 123 14.63 17.38 9.16
C ASN A 123 14.46 16.68 10.52
N LEU A 124 13.23 16.51 11.01
CA LEU A 124 12.97 15.85 12.28
C LEU A 124 13.27 14.34 12.17
N ILE A 125 13.95 13.80 13.17
CA ILE A 125 14.24 12.35 13.25
C ILE A 125 12.93 11.58 13.48
N ALA A 126 12.76 10.46 12.78
CA ALA A 126 11.50 9.70 12.77
C ALA A 126 11.07 9.21 14.18
N GLU A 127 12.01 8.93 15.07
CA GLU A 127 11.75 8.59 16.47
C GLU A 127 10.96 9.69 17.21
N LYS A 128 11.20 10.96 16.87
CA LYS A 128 10.60 12.14 17.53
C LYS A 128 9.25 12.55 16.95
N LEU A 129 8.74 11.83 15.97
CA LEU A 129 7.46 12.13 15.36
C LEU A 129 6.29 11.80 16.30
N SER A 130 5.28 12.66 16.32
CA SER A 130 4.00 12.36 16.92
C SER A 130 3.30 11.20 16.18
N THR A 131 2.33 10.55 16.83
CA THR A 131 1.55 9.49 16.20
C THR A 131 0.90 9.94 14.88
N GLY A 132 0.29 11.13 14.86
CA GLY A 132 -0.30 11.67 13.64
C GLY A 132 0.72 11.97 12.54
N MET A 133 1.93 12.44 12.88
CA MET A 133 3.01 12.62 11.91
C MET A 133 3.50 11.28 11.36
N LYS A 134 3.61 10.25 12.20
CA LYS A 134 3.95 8.89 11.75
C LYS A 134 2.92 8.36 10.77
N GLN A 135 1.62 8.52 11.06
CA GLN A 135 0.55 8.11 10.13
C GLN A 135 0.65 8.82 8.78
N ARG A 136 0.85 10.13 8.77
CA ARG A 136 1.03 10.90 7.53
C ARG A 136 2.29 10.48 6.76
N MET A 137 3.35 10.14 7.45
CA MET A 137 4.56 9.64 6.81
C MET A 137 4.36 8.24 6.19
N PHE A 138 3.52 7.36 6.77
CA PHE A 138 3.16 6.10 6.14
C PHE A 138 2.48 6.31 4.77
N LEU A 139 1.67 7.39 4.64
CA LEU A 139 1.07 7.77 3.36
C LEU A 139 2.09 8.35 2.37
N ALA A 140 3.12 9.03 2.85
CA ALA A 140 4.12 9.66 1.99
C ALA A 140 4.87 8.65 1.11
N ARG A 141 5.15 7.46 1.63
CA ARG A 141 5.90 6.43 0.90
C ARG A 141 5.18 5.94 -0.36
N PRO A 142 3.91 5.50 -0.34
CA PRO A 142 3.20 5.14 -1.56
C PRO A 142 2.99 6.34 -2.50
N PHE A 143 2.86 7.57 -1.99
CA PHE A 143 2.73 8.75 -2.84
C PHE A 143 4.00 9.05 -3.65
N LEU A 144 5.18 8.67 -3.18
CA LEU A 144 6.39 8.73 -4.01
C LEU A 144 6.23 7.95 -5.31
N MET A 145 5.56 6.79 -5.25
CA MET A 145 5.35 5.92 -6.40
C MET A 145 4.19 6.40 -7.29
N LEU A 146 3.04 6.66 -6.70
CA LEU A 146 1.82 7.04 -7.43
C LEU A 146 2.00 8.31 -8.26
N LEU A 147 2.74 9.28 -7.73
CA LEU A 147 3.03 10.52 -8.46
C LEU A 147 4.04 10.35 -9.62
N ARG A 148 4.60 9.16 -9.86
CA ARG A 148 5.43 8.90 -11.04
C ARG A 148 4.64 9.05 -12.35
N PHE A 149 3.32 8.92 -12.27
CA PHE A 149 2.41 8.94 -13.41
C PHE A 149 1.54 10.21 -13.50
N SER A 150 1.74 11.19 -12.62
CA SER A 150 1.08 12.50 -12.73
C SER A 150 1.90 13.38 -13.68
N PHE A 151 1.38 13.64 -14.86
CA PHE A 151 1.89 14.62 -15.82
C PHE A 151 1.38 16.01 -15.46
#